data_b85155776dff01b65ea1d1728b13b851
#
_entry.id   b85155776dff01b65ea1d1728b13b851
#
_cell.length_a   1.000
_cell.length_b   1.000
_cell.length_c   1.000
_cell.angle_alpha   90.00
_cell.angle_beta   90.00
_cell.angle_gamma   90.00
#
_symmetry.space_group_name_H-M   'P 1'
#
loop_
_entity.id
_entity.type
_entity.pdbx_description
1 polymer ?
#
loop_
_entity_poly.entity_id
_entity_poly.type
_entity_poly.pdbx_seq_one_letter_code
_entity_poly.pdbx_strand_id
1 'polypeptide(L)'
;MHLLPWSHDTSAGFTLRGWHTPPSGKPLLHFLHGNGYCGRVYTPMLALLADDFDLWLCDVQGHGDSDHGGRFHGWNRSAELAVEAFEALRAPFGEVPRFALGHSFGGVLTSLILARHPELFRRAVLLDPVLFSPAMIGVMALSDVVGLAQRTGLAKKAQKRRRQWPDRASAHAALHGRGMFRGWDEAAFDAYIEHALKDVEGGVELKCRPSREAEIFGSYPRRLWPSLARVTTPTEVIHGVHTYPFVARSVARWCASNAHVRSQVVPGGHCFMQEQPVDSAARVADFLLQRS
;
A
#
# COMPACT_ATOMS: atom_id res chain seq x y z
N MET A 1 -0.73 -8.54 -18.36
CA MET A 1 -1.72 -8.97 -17.32
C MET A 1 -3.08 -8.37 -17.65
N HIS A 2 -4.15 -9.18 -17.70
CA HIS A 2 -5.52 -8.71 -17.91
C HIS A 2 -6.17 -8.43 -16.55
N LEU A 3 -6.75 -7.23 -16.37
CA LEU A 3 -7.43 -6.82 -15.13
C LEU A 3 -8.84 -6.36 -15.43
N LEU A 4 -9.78 -6.78 -14.61
CA LEU A 4 -11.17 -6.36 -14.59
C LEU A 4 -11.40 -5.36 -13.46
N PRO A 5 -12.15 -4.27 -13.68
CA PRO A 5 -12.47 -3.32 -12.62
C PRO A 5 -13.55 -3.88 -11.69
N TRP A 6 -13.48 -3.47 -10.42
CA TRP A 6 -14.54 -3.68 -9.46
C TRP A 6 -14.87 -2.39 -8.71
N SER A 7 -16.06 -2.31 -8.14
CA SER A 7 -16.51 -1.21 -7.29
C SER A 7 -17.37 -1.72 -6.15
N HIS A 8 -17.29 -1.05 -4.99
CA HIS A 8 -18.06 -1.35 -3.79
C HIS A 8 -18.46 -0.05 -3.08
N ASP A 9 -19.75 0.13 -2.84
CA ASP A 9 -20.25 1.24 -2.05
C ASP A 9 -20.07 0.91 -0.57
N THR A 10 -19.18 1.66 0.06
CA THR A 10 -18.76 1.39 1.43
C THR A 10 -19.79 1.85 2.47
N SER A 11 -19.75 1.23 3.64
CA SER A 11 -20.49 1.70 4.82
C SER A 11 -20.07 3.11 5.32
N ALA A 12 -19.06 3.71 4.71
CA ALA A 12 -18.60 5.08 4.99
C ALA A 12 -19.17 6.12 3.99
N GLY A 13 -20.05 5.71 3.05
CA GLY A 13 -20.77 6.60 2.14
C GLY A 13 -19.95 7.10 0.94
N PHE A 14 -18.98 6.31 0.49
CA PHE A 14 -18.23 6.55 -0.74
C PHE A 14 -17.85 5.22 -1.40
N THR A 15 -17.54 5.24 -2.70
CA THR A 15 -17.23 4.03 -3.45
C THR A 15 -15.73 3.75 -3.44
N LEU A 16 -15.33 2.57 -2.98
CA LEU A 16 -14.02 1.98 -3.25
C LEU A 16 -14.03 1.31 -4.62
N ARG A 17 -12.91 1.43 -5.32
CA ARG A 17 -12.68 0.77 -6.60
C ARG A 17 -11.33 0.08 -6.59
N GLY A 18 -11.18 -0.82 -7.53
CA GLY A 18 -9.92 -1.52 -7.73
C GLY A 18 -10.01 -2.44 -8.93
N TRP A 19 -9.09 -3.39 -8.97
CA TRP A 19 -8.89 -4.25 -10.11
C TRP A 19 -8.64 -5.67 -9.65
N HIS A 20 -9.04 -6.65 -10.43
CA HIS A 20 -8.72 -8.05 -10.18
C HIS A 20 -8.42 -8.79 -11.48
N THR A 21 -7.65 -9.87 -11.42
CA THR A 21 -7.54 -10.81 -12.54
C THR A 21 -8.84 -11.61 -12.65
N PRO A 22 -9.22 -12.10 -13.86
CA PRO A 22 -10.29 -13.09 -13.94
C PRO A 22 -10.00 -14.26 -12.99
N PRO A 23 -11.01 -14.75 -12.23
CA PRO A 23 -10.84 -15.92 -11.38
C PRO A 23 -10.39 -17.12 -12.18
N SER A 24 -9.30 -17.79 -11.78
CA SER A 24 -8.70 -18.93 -12.49
C SER A 24 -8.54 -20.17 -11.62
N GLY A 25 -8.90 -20.08 -10.33
CA GLY A 25 -8.72 -21.15 -9.35
C GLY A 25 -7.34 -21.14 -8.68
N LYS A 26 -6.49 -20.18 -9.00
CA LYS A 26 -5.22 -19.94 -8.30
C LYS A 26 -5.49 -19.39 -6.88
N PRO A 27 -4.49 -19.48 -5.97
CA PRO A 27 -4.55 -18.76 -4.71
C PRO A 27 -4.79 -17.26 -4.94
N LEU A 28 -5.60 -16.62 -4.08
CA LEU A 28 -5.97 -15.21 -4.21
C LEU A 28 -5.02 -14.31 -3.40
N LEU A 29 -4.41 -13.34 -4.04
CA LEU A 29 -3.51 -12.35 -3.45
C LEU A 29 -4.19 -10.99 -3.34
N HIS A 30 -4.53 -10.59 -2.11
CA HIS A 30 -5.05 -9.26 -1.79
C HIS A 30 -3.89 -8.27 -1.66
N PHE A 31 -3.93 -7.17 -2.41
CA PHE A 31 -2.87 -6.17 -2.45
C PHE A 31 -3.36 -4.77 -2.06
N LEU A 32 -2.62 -4.12 -1.14
CA LEU A 32 -2.80 -2.72 -0.73
C LEU A 32 -1.55 -1.89 -1.03
N HIS A 33 -1.74 -0.81 -1.78
CA HIS A 33 -0.69 0.08 -2.26
C HIS A 33 -0.22 1.10 -1.21
N GLY A 34 0.92 1.76 -1.47
CA GLY A 34 1.46 2.86 -0.67
C GLY A 34 0.71 4.19 -0.86
N ASN A 35 0.90 5.12 0.09
CA ASN A 35 0.32 6.47 0.02
C ASN A 35 0.78 7.23 -1.23
N GLY A 36 -0.14 7.83 -1.96
CA GLY A 36 0.12 8.57 -3.20
C GLY A 36 0.19 7.70 -4.47
N TYR A 37 -0.03 6.38 -4.35
CA TYR A 37 -0.03 5.41 -5.45
C TYR A 37 -1.45 4.85 -5.70
N CYS A 38 -1.54 3.81 -6.52
CA CYS A 38 -2.70 2.94 -6.70
C CYS A 38 -2.22 1.52 -7.02
N GLY A 39 -3.12 0.55 -7.01
CA GLY A 39 -2.75 -0.85 -7.23
C GLY A 39 -2.00 -1.08 -8.54
N ARG A 40 -2.44 -0.45 -9.62
CA ARG A 40 -1.87 -0.62 -10.98
C ARG A 40 -0.46 -0.03 -11.15
N VAL A 41 -0.01 0.86 -10.28
CA VAL A 41 1.39 1.35 -10.29
C VAL A 41 2.40 0.22 -10.05
N TYR A 42 1.97 -0.86 -9.41
CA TYR A 42 2.82 -2.02 -9.11
C TYR A 42 2.76 -3.11 -10.19
N THR A 43 2.17 -2.81 -11.36
CA THR A 43 1.99 -3.78 -12.45
C THR A 43 3.26 -4.56 -12.82
N PRO A 44 4.47 -3.97 -12.90
CA PRO A 44 5.66 -4.74 -13.25
C PRO A 44 5.95 -5.89 -12.28
N MET A 45 5.81 -5.67 -10.97
CA MET A 45 5.94 -6.73 -9.96
C MET A 45 4.72 -7.66 -9.95
N LEU A 46 3.50 -7.10 -9.98
CA LEU A 46 2.27 -7.87 -9.88
C LEU A 46 1.99 -8.75 -11.10
N ALA A 47 2.45 -8.36 -12.29
CA ALA A 47 2.32 -9.18 -13.48
C ALA A 47 3.07 -10.51 -13.36
N LEU A 48 4.23 -10.52 -12.70
CA LEU A 48 5.00 -11.72 -12.41
C LEU A 48 4.31 -12.59 -11.34
N LEU A 49 3.67 -11.97 -10.36
CA LEU A 49 2.89 -12.69 -9.34
C LEU A 49 1.59 -13.28 -9.91
N ALA A 50 1.05 -12.73 -11.00
CA ALA A 50 -0.15 -13.26 -11.66
C ALA A 50 0.07 -14.64 -12.30
N ASP A 51 1.32 -15.08 -12.46
CA ASP A 51 1.62 -16.45 -12.89
C ASP A 51 1.21 -17.49 -11.83
N ASP A 52 1.27 -17.11 -10.55
CA ASP A 52 1.01 -17.97 -9.40
C ASP A 52 -0.29 -17.67 -8.66
N PHE A 53 -0.80 -16.44 -8.79
CA PHE A 53 -1.94 -15.95 -8.03
C PHE A 53 -3.01 -15.33 -8.92
N ASP A 54 -4.26 -15.47 -8.51
CA ASP A 54 -5.29 -14.51 -8.86
C ASP A 54 -5.08 -13.26 -8.00
N LEU A 55 -5.15 -12.07 -8.60
CA LEU A 55 -4.86 -10.82 -7.93
C LEU A 55 -6.13 -10.05 -7.58
N TRP A 56 -6.14 -9.44 -6.40
CA TRP A 56 -7.15 -8.49 -5.94
C TRP A 56 -6.45 -7.20 -5.50
N LEU A 57 -6.59 -6.14 -6.29
CA LEU A 57 -5.98 -4.82 -6.04
C LEU A 57 -7.05 -3.86 -5.53
N CYS A 58 -6.85 -3.28 -4.35
CA CYS A 58 -7.76 -2.29 -3.79
C CYS A 58 -7.09 -0.90 -3.80
N ASP A 59 -7.73 0.05 -4.48
CA ASP A 59 -7.37 1.46 -4.38
C ASP A 59 -8.07 2.04 -3.14
N VAL A 60 -7.30 2.46 -2.14
CA VAL A 60 -7.87 2.98 -0.88
C VAL A 60 -8.46 4.37 -1.07
N GLN A 61 -9.26 4.84 -0.09
CA GLN A 61 -9.94 6.14 -0.13
C GLN A 61 -9.08 7.27 -0.71
N GLY A 62 -9.53 7.89 -1.80
CA GLY A 62 -8.87 9.04 -2.43
C GLY A 62 -7.63 8.72 -3.26
N HIS A 63 -7.39 7.43 -3.57
CA HIS A 63 -6.33 6.95 -4.43
C HIS A 63 -6.89 6.23 -5.65
N GLY A 64 -6.07 6.12 -6.70
CA GLY A 64 -6.45 5.41 -7.91
C GLY A 64 -7.80 5.85 -8.44
N ASP A 65 -8.68 4.87 -8.64
CA ASP A 65 -10.02 5.10 -9.19
C ASP A 65 -11.10 5.19 -8.09
N SER A 66 -10.73 5.04 -6.80
CA SER A 66 -11.63 5.21 -5.66
C SER A 66 -12.02 6.66 -5.43
N ASP A 67 -13.24 6.85 -4.92
CA ASP A 67 -13.74 8.19 -4.59
C ASP A 67 -12.86 8.89 -3.55
N HIS A 68 -12.83 10.22 -3.63
CA HIS A 68 -12.16 11.01 -2.60
C HIS A 68 -12.80 10.81 -1.22
N GLY A 69 -14.14 10.65 -1.15
CA GLY A 69 -14.87 10.29 0.06
C GLY A 69 -14.76 11.31 1.21
N GLY A 70 -14.63 12.61 0.87
CA GLY A 70 -14.52 13.66 1.89
C GLY A 70 -13.20 13.60 2.68
N ARG A 71 -13.25 13.87 4.00
CA ARG A 71 -12.09 13.79 4.90
C ARG A 71 -11.59 12.34 5.01
N PHE A 72 -10.29 12.18 5.21
CA PHE A 72 -9.69 10.85 5.46
C PHE A 72 -10.26 10.20 6.71
N HIS A 73 -10.80 8.99 6.58
CA HIS A 73 -11.42 8.24 7.68
C HIS A 73 -10.42 7.63 8.66
N GLY A 74 -9.14 7.74 8.39
CA GLY A 74 -8.05 7.21 9.22
C GLY A 74 -7.63 5.79 8.86
N TRP A 75 -6.46 5.41 9.33
CA TRP A 75 -5.78 4.14 9.00
C TRP A 75 -6.61 2.90 9.33
N ASN A 76 -7.13 2.83 10.56
CA ASN A 76 -7.90 1.67 11.01
C ASN A 76 -9.19 1.50 10.21
N ARG A 77 -9.90 2.62 9.94
CA ARG A 77 -11.12 2.56 9.13
C ARG A 77 -10.83 2.20 7.68
N SER A 78 -9.72 2.67 7.12
CA SER A 78 -9.30 2.27 5.77
C SER A 78 -9.02 0.77 5.67
N ALA A 79 -8.42 0.17 6.70
CA ALA A 79 -8.22 -1.27 6.77
C ALA A 79 -9.56 -2.04 6.83
N GLU A 80 -10.52 -1.56 7.64
CA GLU A 80 -11.87 -2.15 7.74
C GLU A 80 -12.63 -2.07 6.41
N LEU A 81 -12.57 -0.91 5.73
CA LEU A 81 -13.25 -0.72 4.45
C LEU A 81 -12.63 -1.56 3.32
N ALA A 82 -11.32 -1.80 3.34
CA ALA A 82 -10.68 -2.72 2.40
C ALA A 82 -11.16 -4.17 2.61
N VAL A 83 -11.32 -4.62 3.86
CA VAL A 83 -11.92 -5.93 4.18
C VAL A 83 -13.39 -5.99 3.77
N GLU A 84 -14.15 -4.93 4.05
CA GLU A 84 -15.58 -4.84 3.68
C GLU A 84 -15.77 -5.07 2.17
N ALA A 85 -14.97 -4.37 1.32
CA ALA A 85 -15.04 -4.54 -0.12
C ALA A 85 -14.56 -5.93 -0.57
N PHE A 86 -13.49 -6.44 0.03
CA PHE A 86 -12.95 -7.76 -0.29
C PHE A 86 -13.93 -8.87 0.01
N GLU A 87 -14.52 -8.89 1.22
CA GLU A 87 -15.52 -9.90 1.63
C GLU A 87 -16.81 -9.83 0.80
N ALA A 88 -17.24 -8.63 0.41
CA ALA A 88 -18.42 -8.45 -0.42
C ALA A 88 -18.28 -9.00 -1.84
N LEU A 89 -17.06 -8.99 -2.40
CA LEU A 89 -16.85 -9.22 -3.83
C LEU A 89 -15.97 -10.45 -4.15
N ARG A 90 -15.36 -11.12 -3.16
CA ARG A 90 -14.44 -12.25 -3.41
C ARG A 90 -15.11 -13.56 -3.80
N ALA A 91 -16.42 -13.68 -3.67
CA ALA A 91 -17.14 -14.94 -3.92
C ALA A 91 -16.84 -15.62 -5.27
N PRO A 92 -16.63 -14.89 -6.40
CA PRO A 92 -16.30 -15.51 -7.68
C PRO A 92 -14.97 -16.27 -7.69
N PHE A 93 -14.04 -15.99 -6.76
CA PHE A 93 -12.76 -16.70 -6.64
C PHE A 93 -12.89 -18.07 -5.94
N GLY A 94 -14.02 -18.36 -5.30
CA GLY A 94 -14.25 -19.62 -4.59
C GLY A 94 -13.41 -19.74 -3.30
N GLU A 95 -13.34 -20.97 -2.79
CA GLU A 95 -12.63 -21.29 -1.55
C GLU A 95 -11.16 -21.67 -1.83
N VAL A 96 -10.40 -20.73 -2.39
CA VAL A 96 -8.96 -20.88 -2.63
C VAL A 96 -8.14 -20.34 -1.45
N PRO A 97 -6.87 -20.75 -1.30
CA PRO A 97 -5.95 -20.13 -0.34
C PRO A 97 -5.83 -18.62 -0.58
N ARG A 98 -5.92 -17.83 0.49
CA ARG A 98 -5.85 -16.37 0.43
C ARG A 98 -4.57 -15.88 1.08
N PHE A 99 -3.93 -14.91 0.44
CA PHE A 99 -2.69 -14.28 0.87
C PHE A 99 -2.82 -12.76 0.84
N ALA A 100 -1.99 -12.07 1.62
CA ALA A 100 -2.00 -10.62 1.66
C ALA A 100 -0.62 -10.04 1.32
N LEU A 101 -0.63 -8.94 0.59
CA LEU A 101 0.55 -8.15 0.22
C LEU A 101 0.22 -6.67 0.45
N GLY A 102 1.13 -5.94 1.08
CA GLY A 102 0.93 -4.51 1.27
C GLY A 102 2.23 -3.73 1.28
N HIS A 103 2.26 -2.57 0.64
CA HIS A 103 3.42 -1.68 0.63
C HIS A 103 3.19 -0.45 1.50
N SER A 104 4.20 -0.05 2.30
CA SER A 104 4.22 1.25 3.00
C SER A 104 2.95 1.46 3.85
N PHE A 105 2.11 2.44 3.50
CA PHE A 105 0.79 2.68 4.07
C PHE A 105 -0.10 1.42 3.98
N GLY A 106 -0.19 0.80 2.79
CA GLY A 106 -0.91 -0.45 2.58
C GLY A 106 -0.35 -1.61 3.41
N GLY A 107 0.96 -1.64 3.67
CA GLY A 107 1.58 -2.61 4.57
C GLY A 107 1.11 -2.46 6.02
N VAL A 108 0.93 -1.23 6.49
CA VAL A 108 0.34 -0.97 7.82
C VAL A 108 -1.14 -1.38 7.84
N LEU A 109 -1.92 -1.02 6.80
CA LEU A 109 -3.32 -1.45 6.70
C LEU A 109 -3.43 -2.97 6.72
N THR A 110 -2.60 -3.67 5.96
CA THR A 110 -2.53 -5.15 5.95
C THR A 110 -2.23 -5.68 7.35
N SER A 111 -1.26 -5.11 8.08
CA SER A 111 -0.95 -5.55 9.45
C SER A 111 -2.14 -5.36 10.42
N LEU A 112 -2.92 -4.30 10.25
CA LEU A 112 -4.15 -4.08 11.03
C LEU A 112 -5.24 -5.09 10.68
N ILE A 113 -5.37 -5.47 9.41
CA ILE A 113 -6.27 -6.53 8.95
C ILE A 113 -5.89 -7.87 9.56
N LEU A 114 -4.61 -8.27 9.48
CA LEU A 114 -4.12 -9.52 10.06
C LEU A 114 -4.38 -9.62 11.57
N ALA A 115 -4.26 -8.50 12.29
CA ALA A 115 -4.52 -8.44 13.73
C ALA A 115 -6.00 -8.59 14.10
N ARG A 116 -6.90 -8.23 13.19
CA ARG A 116 -8.37 -8.24 13.43
C ARG A 116 -9.07 -9.45 12.82
N HIS A 117 -8.52 -9.95 11.72
CA HIS A 117 -9.05 -11.06 10.92
C HIS A 117 -7.94 -12.11 10.67
N PRO A 118 -7.48 -12.81 11.73
CA PRO A 118 -6.35 -13.76 11.61
C PRO A 118 -6.67 -14.96 10.69
N GLU A 119 -7.97 -15.25 10.47
CA GLU A 119 -8.46 -16.33 9.59
C GLU A 119 -8.50 -15.92 8.12
N LEU A 120 -8.39 -14.63 7.79
CA LEU A 120 -8.66 -14.14 6.44
C LEU A 120 -7.58 -14.55 5.46
N PHE A 121 -6.32 -14.59 5.90
CA PHE A 121 -5.16 -14.88 5.06
C PHE A 121 -4.26 -15.97 5.69
N ARG A 122 -3.76 -16.88 4.86
CA ARG A 122 -2.83 -17.93 5.30
C ARG A 122 -1.44 -17.39 5.61
N ARG A 123 -0.97 -16.40 4.85
CA ARG A 123 0.32 -15.71 4.99
C ARG A 123 0.23 -14.31 4.46
N ALA A 124 1.19 -13.48 4.84
CA ALA A 124 1.28 -12.12 4.36
C ALA A 124 2.72 -11.68 4.12
N VAL A 125 2.93 -10.83 3.12
CA VAL A 125 4.19 -10.11 2.92
C VAL A 125 3.92 -8.60 3.02
N LEU A 126 4.76 -7.93 3.81
CA LEU A 126 4.70 -6.47 3.98
C LEU A 126 5.98 -5.87 3.40
N LEU A 127 5.82 -5.08 2.34
CA LEU A 127 6.93 -4.39 1.68
C LEU A 127 7.10 -3.02 2.33
N ASP A 128 8.19 -2.84 3.05
CA ASP A 128 8.59 -1.58 3.70
C ASP A 128 7.45 -0.86 4.46
N PRO A 129 6.72 -1.54 5.38
CA PRO A 129 5.58 -0.95 6.06
C PRO A 129 6.04 0.19 6.98
N VAL A 130 5.37 1.36 6.90
CA VAL A 130 5.72 2.55 7.71
C VAL A 130 5.26 2.40 9.16
N LEU A 131 5.82 1.45 9.87
CA LEU A 131 5.52 1.16 11.27
C LEU A 131 6.08 2.26 12.19
N PHE A 132 5.25 3.22 12.56
CA PHE A 132 5.64 4.28 13.48
C PHE A 132 6.04 3.73 14.84
N SER A 133 7.15 4.22 15.40
CA SER A 133 7.55 3.84 16.76
C SER A 133 6.53 4.33 17.81
N PRO A 134 6.45 3.70 19.00
CA PRO A 134 5.56 4.20 20.06
C PRO A 134 5.80 5.65 20.43
N ALA A 135 7.05 6.10 20.43
CA ALA A 135 7.40 7.50 20.71
C ALA A 135 6.87 8.44 19.61
N MET A 136 7.01 8.06 18.32
CA MET A 136 6.45 8.84 17.21
C MET A 136 4.93 8.94 17.32
N ILE A 137 4.24 7.84 17.61
CA ILE A 137 2.77 7.83 17.81
C ILE A 137 2.39 8.74 18.97
N GLY A 138 3.12 8.70 20.09
CA GLY A 138 2.88 9.58 21.23
C GLY A 138 3.00 11.06 20.87
N VAL A 139 4.06 11.43 20.13
CA VAL A 139 4.25 12.82 19.66
C VAL A 139 3.14 13.22 18.67
N MET A 140 2.77 12.34 17.74
CA MET A 140 1.69 12.62 16.79
C MET A 140 0.34 12.76 17.49
N ALA A 141 0.04 11.91 18.46
CA ALA A 141 -1.18 12.00 19.27
C ALA A 141 -1.27 13.31 20.05
N LEU A 142 -0.16 13.76 20.68
CA LEU A 142 -0.11 15.04 21.34
C LEU A 142 -0.31 16.19 20.34
N SER A 143 0.34 16.13 19.18
CA SER A 143 0.19 17.12 18.11
C SER A 143 -1.25 17.21 17.59
N ASP A 144 -1.97 16.08 17.55
CA ASP A 144 -3.38 16.02 17.15
C ASP A 144 -4.28 16.76 18.14
N VAL A 145 -4.06 16.54 19.44
CA VAL A 145 -4.80 17.24 20.53
C VAL A 145 -4.65 18.76 20.46
N VAL A 146 -3.47 19.26 20.09
CA VAL A 146 -3.20 20.71 19.98
C VAL A 146 -3.43 21.27 18.57
N GLY A 147 -4.05 20.50 17.67
CA GLY A 147 -4.39 20.93 16.31
C GLY A 147 -3.17 21.12 15.38
N LEU A 148 -2.03 20.53 15.69
CA LEU A 148 -0.78 20.66 14.93
C LEU A 148 -0.46 19.45 14.05
N ALA A 149 -1.30 18.41 14.03
CA ALA A 149 -1.05 17.14 13.35
C ALA A 149 -0.67 17.29 11.86
N GLN A 150 -1.28 18.24 11.14
CA GLN A 150 -0.99 18.50 9.71
C GLN A 150 0.31 19.31 9.48
N ARG A 151 1.06 19.65 10.53
CA ARG A 151 2.29 20.45 10.43
C ARG A 151 3.57 19.63 10.35
N THR A 152 3.48 18.30 10.22
CA THR A 152 4.66 17.45 10.00
C THR A 152 5.39 17.84 8.70
N GLY A 153 6.71 17.67 8.68
CA GLY A 153 7.50 18.02 7.49
C GLY A 153 7.05 17.27 6.23
N LEU A 154 6.67 15.99 6.38
CA LEU A 154 6.17 15.15 5.27
C LEU A 154 4.80 15.62 4.78
N ALA A 155 3.86 15.94 5.69
CA ALA A 155 2.54 16.45 5.30
C ALA A 155 2.66 17.79 4.56
N LYS A 156 3.50 18.73 5.06
CA LYS A 156 3.77 20.00 4.37
C LYS A 156 4.40 19.81 2.99
N LYS A 157 5.33 18.85 2.85
CA LYS A 157 5.95 18.54 1.56
C LYS A 157 4.93 17.95 0.58
N ALA A 158 4.09 17.02 1.04
CA ALA A 158 3.02 16.43 0.25
C ALA A 158 2.02 17.50 -0.22
N GLN A 159 1.57 18.39 0.68
CA GLN A 159 0.63 19.46 0.36
C GLN A 159 1.13 20.40 -0.75
N LYS A 160 2.46 20.62 -0.83
CA LYS A 160 3.09 21.49 -1.84
C LYS A 160 3.43 20.77 -3.14
N ARG A 161 3.13 19.48 -3.25
CA ARG A 161 3.45 18.68 -4.43
C ARG A 161 2.70 19.21 -5.64
N ARG A 162 3.41 19.35 -6.79
CA ARG A 162 2.78 19.68 -8.07
C ARG A 162 1.74 18.61 -8.40
N ARG A 163 0.55 19.05 -8.81
CA ARG A 163 -0.60 18.19 -9.06
C ARG A 163 -0.90 17.99 -10.54
N GLN A 164 -0.64 19.00 -11.39
CA GLN A 164 -1.09 19.04 -12.78
C GLN A 164 0.06 19.29 -13.75
N TRP A 165 -0.05 18.73 -14.95
CA TRP A 165 0.86 18.92 -16.08
C TRP A 165 0.05 19.04 -17.37
N PRO A 166 0.62 19.69 -18.44
CA PRO A 166 -0.06 19.80 -19.73
C PRO A 166 -0.43 18.44 -20.35
N ASP A 167 0.42 17.44 -20.15
CA ASP A 167 0.27 16.07 -20.67
C ASP A 167 1.13 15.08 -19.87
N ARG A 168 0.99 13.78 -20.18
CA ARG A 168 1.76 12.71 -19.54
C ARG A 168 3.26 12.80 -19.83
N ALA A 169 3.66 13.24 -21.03
CA ALA A 169 5.07 13.39 -21.39
C ALA A 169 5.73 14.49 -20.53
N SER A 170 5.05 15.60 -20.31
CA SER A 170 5.51 16.68 -19.41
C SER A 170 5.58 16.21 -17.96
N ALA A 171 4.63 15.39 -17.51
CA ALA A 171 4.67 14.78 -16.18
C ALA A 171 5.85 13.82 -16.05
N HIS A 172 6.06 12.96 -17.04
CA HIS A 172 7.20 12.03 -17.13
C HIS A 172 8.52 12.79 -17.01
N ALA A 173 8.79 13.77 -17.87
CA ALA A 173 10.00 14.57 -17.87
C ALA A 173 10.24 15.32 -16.54
N ALA A 174 9.16 15.76 -15.88
CA ALA A 174 9.25 16.48 -14.61
C ALA A 174 9.56 15.58 -13.41
N LEU A 175 9.16 14.31 -13.45
CA LEU A 175 9.20 13.38 -12.31
C LEU A 175 10.32 12.34 -12.45
N HIS A 176 10.71 11.95 -13.65
CA HIS A 176 11.67 10.88 -13.94
C HIS A 176 12.98 11.07 -13.17
N GLY A 177 13.43 10.05 -12.47
CA GLY A 177 14.68 10.03 -11.71
C GLY A 177 14.75 11.00 -10.53
N ARG A 178 13.63 11.64 -10.12
CA ARG A 178 13.61 12.66 -9.06
C ARG A 178 12.85 12.19 -7.81
N GLY A 179 13.35 12.62 -6.66
CA GLY A 179 12.67 12.36 -5.38
C GLY A 179 12.49 10.87 -5.11
N MET A 180 11.25 10.45 -4.93
CA MET A 180 10.87 9.06 -4.68
C MET A 180 11.04 8.14 -5.89
N PHE A 181 11.13 8.68 -7.10
CA PHE A 181 11.29 7.93 -8.36
C PHE A 181 12.75 7.66 -8.72
N ARG A 182 13.70 8.05 -7.86
CA ARG A 182 15.12 7.80 -8.10
C ARG A 182 15.41 6.31 -8.01
N GLY A 183 15.98 5.75 -9.06
CA GLY A 183 16.36 4.34 -9.13
C GLY A 183 15.21 3.39 -9.47
N TRP A 184 14.01 3.90 -9.74
CA TRP A 184 12.92 3.07 -10.21
C TRP A 184 13.24 2.45 -11.56
N ASP A 185 12.81 1.21 -11.76
CA ASP A 185 12.76 0.55 -13.06
C ASP A 185 11.88 1.36 -14.03
N GLU A 186 12.27 1.42 -15.30
CA GLU A 186 11.56 2.24 -16.30
C GLU A 186 10.10 1.80 -16.45
N ALA A 187 9.83 0.49 -16.51
CA ALA A 187 8.44 -0.01 -16.61
C ALA A 187 7.62 0.32 -15.36
N ALA A 188 8.25 0.36 -14.16
CA ALA A 188 7.57 0.76 -12.94
C ALA A 188 7.26 2.26 -12.93
N PHE A 189 8.14 3.07 -13.47
CA PHE A 189 7.90 4.51 -13.60
C PHE A 189 6.85 4.81 -14.67
N ASP A 190 6.88 4.13 -15.81
CA ASP A 190 5.85 4.23 -16.85
C ASP A 190 4.46 3.82 -16.31
N ALA A 191 4.39 2.75 -15.52
CA ALA A 191 3.15 2.34 -14.85
C ALA A 191 2.62 3.43 -13.88
N TYR A 192 3.53 4.18 -13.22
CA TYR A 192 3.11 5.34 -12.41
C TYR A 192 2.51 6.45 -13.29
N ILE A 193 3.17 6.83 -14.38
CA ILE A 193 2.70 7.88 -15.30
C ILE A 193 1.35 7.49 -15.92
N GLU A 194 1.17 6.21 -16.25
CA GLU A 194 -0.08 5.72 -16.85
C GLU A 194 -1.22 5.66 -15.83
N HIS A 195 -0.97 5.15 -14.62
CA HIS A 195 -2.05 4.76 -13.71
C HIS A 195 -2.26 5.71 -12.52
N ALA A 196 -1.27 6.48 -12.10
CA ALA A 196 -1.42 7.45 -11.02
C ALA A 196 -1.93 8.82 -11.48
N LEU A 197 -1.98 9.05 -12.79
CA LEU A 197 -2.52 10.25 -13.40
C LEU A 197 -3.88 9.96 -14.05
N LYS A 198 -4.71 10.98 -14.15
CA LYS A 198 -5.96 11.00 -14.95
C LYS A 198 -5.99 12.19 -15.87
N ASP A 199 -6.70 12.04 -16.98
CA ASP A 199 -6.93 13.11 -17.91
C ASP A 199 -7.96 14.10 -17.35
N VAL A 200 -7.70 15.38 -17.54
CA VAL A 200 -8.57 16.50 -17.15
C VAL A 200 -8.56 17.54 -18.28
N GLU A 201 -9.51 18.46 -18.25
CA GLU A 201 -9.46 19.59 -19.16
C GLU A 201 -8.14 20.36 -19.00
N GLY A 202 -7.41 20.54 -20.10
CA GLY A 202 -6.11 21.20 -20.12
C GLY A 202 -4.91 20.37 -19.69
N GLY A 203 -5.04 19.02 -19.58
CA GLY A 203 -3.89 18.16 -19.32
C GLY A 203 -4.16 16.93 -18.47
N VAL A 204 -3.24 16.64 -17.57
CA VAL A 204 -3.31 15.49 -16.65
C VAL A 204 -3.10 15.93 -15.20
N GLU A 205 -3.74 15.21 -14.26
CA GLU A 205 -3.56 15.45 -12.83
C GLU A 205 -3.36 14.16 -12.02
N LEU A 206 -2.73 14.29 -10.86
CA LEU A 206 -2.63 13.19 -9.89
C LEU A 206 -4.01 12.72 -9.45
N LYS A 207 -4.28 11.41 -9.53
CA LYS A 207 -5.49 10.79 -8.97
C LYS A 207 -5.53 10.97 -7.44
N CYS A 208 -4.43 10.66 -6.75
CA CYS A 208 -4.31 11.01 -5.33
C CYS A 208 -3.98 12.49 -5.17
N ARG A 209 -4.91 13.24 -4.61
CA ARG A 209 -4.72 14.68 -4.36
C ARG A 209 -3.61 14.90 -3.31
N PRO A 210 -2.74 15.90 -3.49
CA PRO A 210 -1.73 16.28 -2.49
C PRO A 210 -2.29 16.48 -1.07
N SER A 211 -3.52 16.97 -0.96
CA SER A 211 -4.23 17.11 0.33
C SER A 211 -4.50 15.76 0.99
N ARG A 212 -4.91 14.73 0.23
CA ARG A 212 -5.13 13.37 0.74
C ARG A 212 -3.82 12.74 1.20
N GLU A 213 -2.78 12.84 0.39
CA GLU A 213 -1.44 12.37 0.74
C GLU A 213 -0.96 13.03 2.05
N ALA A 214 -1.17 14.35 2.19
CA ALA A 214 -0.84 15.10 3.39
C ALA A 214 -1.66 14.71 4.63
N GLU A 215 -2.97 14.43 4.48
CA GLU A 215 -3.83 13.93 5.58
C GLU A 215 -3.30 12.61 6.15
N ILE A 216 -2.86 11.70 5.28
CA ILE A 216 -2.28 10.41 5.69
C ILE A 216 -0.95 10.63 6.42
N PHE A 217 -0.04 11.45 5.87
CA PHE A 217 1.24 11.78 6.52
C PHE A 217 1.08 12.57 7.83
N GLY A 218 -0.03 13.28 7.99
CA GLY A 218 -0.37 14.02 9.20
C GLY A 218 -1.14 13.19 10.23
N SER A 219 -1.35 11.91 9.98
CA SER A 219 -2.12 11.01 10.85
C SER A 219 -1.37 9.72 11.16
N TYR A 220 -1.89 8.91 12.07
CA TYR A 220 -1.26 7.68 12.53
C TYR A 220 -2.28 6.58 12.79
N PRO A 221 -1.89 5.27 12.69
CA PRO A 221 -2.77 4.16 13.04
C PRO A 221 -2.97 4.08 14.55
N ARG A 222 -4.23 4.06 14.98
CA ARG A 222 -4.56 3.93 16.40
C ARG A 222 -4.28 2.52 16.89
N ARG A 223 -3.70 2.41 18.10
CA ARG A 223 -3.37 1.13 18.75
C ARG A 223 -2.50 0.21 17.88
N LEU A 224 -1.55 0.78 17.10
CA LEU A 224 -0.70 0.00 16.19
C LEU A 224 -0.01 -1.14 16.93
N TRP A 225 0.80 -0.86 17.94
CA TRP A 225 1.59 -1.87 18.65
C TRP A 225 0.76 -2.95 19.34
N PRO A 226 -0.34 -2.63 20.05
CA PRO A 226 -1.28 -3.64 20.52
C PRO A 226 -1.90 -4.49 19.40
N SER A 227 -2.09 -3.94 18.21
CA SER A 227 -2.54 -4.71 17.04
C SER A 227 -1.45 -5.63 16.52
N LEU A 228 -0.23 -5.13 16.32
CA LEU A 228 0.92 -5.92 15.87
C LEU A 228 1.21 -7.11 16.78
N ALA A 229 1.03 -6.97 18.10
CA ALA A 229 1.20 -8.06 19.07
C ALA A 229 0.18 -9.20 18.90
N ARG A 230 -0.96 -8.95 18.27
CA ARG A 230 -2.03 -9.95 18.03
C ARG A 230 -1.93 -10.67 16.69
N VAL A 231 -1.00 -10.29 15.83
CA VAL A 231 -0.82 -10.96 14.54
C VAL A 231 -0.31 -12.38 14.78
N THR A 232 -1.08 -13.37 14.34
CA THR A 232 -0.73 -14.80 14.39
C THR A 232 -0.51 -15.38 13.00
N THR A 233 -0.92 -14.68 11.96
CA THR A 233 -0.67 -15.05 10.57
C THR A 233 0.82 -14.99 10.28
N PRO A 234 1.46 -16.06 9.75
CA PRO A 234 2.85 -16.03 9.33
C PRO A 234 3.11 -14.88 8.38
N THR A 235 3.99 -13.97 8.78
CA THR A 235 4.21 -12.69 8.07
C THR A 235 5.69 -12.46 7.81
N GLU A 236 6.05 -12.14 6.58
CA GLU A 236 7.37 -11.64 6.23
C GLU A 236 7.34 -10.14 5.97
N VAL A 237 8.24 -9.42 6.62
CA VAL A 237 8.47 -7.99 6.36
C VAL A 237 9.75 -7.84 5.56
N ILE A 238 9.64 -7.36 4.33
CA ILE A 238 10.80 -7.06 3.48
C ILE A 238 10.99 -5.56 3.46
N HIS A 239 12.20 -5.07 3.76
CA HIS A 239 12.49 -3.65 3.70
C HIS A 239 13.84 -3.35 3.04
N GLY A 240 13.94 -2.18 2.41
CA GLY A 240 15.16 -1.74 1.77
C GLY A 240 16.27 -1.38 2.77
N VAL A 241 17.52 -1.63 2.42
CA VAL A 241 18.69 -1.22 3.24
C VAL A 241 18.75 0.31 3.44
N HIS A 242 18.21 1.06 2.49
CA HIS A 242 18.13 2.53 2.51
C HIS A 242 16.75 3.06 2.87
N THR A 243 15.92 2.24 3.55
CA THR A 243 14.62 2.68 4.06
C THR A 243 14.74 3.74 5.15
N TYR A 244 13.63 4.29 5.58
CA TYR A 244 13.59 5.23 6.72
C TYR A 244 14.10 4.54 7.99
N PRO A 245 15.06 5.16 8.75
CA PRO A 245 15.64 4.53 9.93
C PRO A 245 14.65 4.09 11.00
N PHE A 246 13.48 4.74 11.09
CA PHE A 246 12.43 4.34 12.03
C PHE A 246 11.71 3.06 11.58
N VAL A 247 11.62 2.79 10.27
CA VAL A 247 11.01 1.56 9.73
C VAL A 247 11.85 0.37 10.13
N ALA A 248 13.13 0.35 9.79
CA ALA A 248 14.03 -0.75 10.15
C ALA A 248 14.01 -1.08 11.65
N ARG A 249 14.07 -0.04 12.52
CA ARG A 249 14.00 -0.21 13.97
C ARG A 249 12.64 -0.75 14.45
N SER A 250 11.55 -0.30 13.87
CA SER A 250 10.21 -0.78 14.24
C SER A 250 9.99 -2.21 13.78
N VAL A 251 10.46 -2.57 12.59
CA VAL A 251 10.43 -3.96 12.09
C VAL A 251 11.22 -4.89 13.00
N ALA A 252 12.45 -4.53 13.33
CA ALA A 252 13.28 -5.32 14.26
C ALA A 252 12.59 -5.50 15.63
N ARG A 253 11.97 -4.44 16.17
CA ARG A 253 11.18 -4.51 17.40
C ARG A 253 10.01 -5.48 17.28
N TRP A 254 9.27 -5.44 16.17
CA TRP A 254 8.12 -6.33 15.97
C TRP A 254 8.55 -7.78 15.86
N CYS A 255 9.56 -8.09 15.07
CA CYS A 255 10.13 -9.45 14.97
C CYS A 255 10.62 -9.98 16.32
N ALA A 256 11.27 -9.14 17.14
CA ALA A 256 11.71 -9.54 18.48
C ALA A 256 10.57 -9.84 19.45
N SER A 257 9.37 -9.27 19.22
CA SER A 257 8.20 -9.42 20.12
C SER A 257 7.11 -10.34 19.59
N ASN A 258 7.23 -10.85 18.37
CA ASN A 258 6.22 -11.71 17.75
C ASN A 258 6.86 -12.80 16.87
N ALA A 259 6.78 -14.05 17.31
CA ALA A 259 7.38 -15.20 16.63
C ALA A 259 6.74 -15.55 15.27
N HIS A 260 5.57 -15.03 14.96
CA HIS A 260 4.91 -15.21 13.66
C HIS A 260 5.45 -14.25 12.57
N VAL A 261 6.32 -13.31 12.96
CA VAL A 261 6.84 -12.28 12.07
C VAL A 261 8.33 -12.43 11.90
N ARG A 262 8.79 -12.49 10.66
CA ARG A 262 10.21 -12.45 10.30
C ARG A 262 10.47 -11.29 9.35
N SER A 263 11.73 -10.92 9.20
CA SER A 263 12.10 -9.85 8.28
C SER A 263 13.29 -10.20 7.42
N GLN A 264 13.31 -9.60 6.23
CA GLN A 264 14.41 -9.64 5.29
C GLN A 264 14.80 -8.22 4.89
N VAL A 265 16.11 -7.96 4.81
CA VAL A 265 16.67 -6.71 4.28
C VAL A 265 17.12 -6.95 2.85
N VAL A 266 16.76 -6.06 1.94
CA VAL A 266 17.11 -6.16 0.52
C VAL A 266 17.81 -4.88 0.04
N PRO A 267 18.58 -4.92 -1.04
CA PRO A 267 19.08 -3.71 -1.69
C PRO A 267 17.94 -2.78 -2.10
N GLY A 268 18.18 -1.46 -2.09
CA GLY A 268 17.21 -0.44 -2.49
C GLY A 268 16.68 0.41 -1.35
N GLY A 269 15.76 1.33 -1.68
CA GLY A 269 15.13 2.27 -0.78
C GLY A 269 13.74 1.83 -0.32
N HIS A 270 12.95 2.80 0.14
CA HIS A 270 11.55 2.58 0.56
C HIS A 270 10.67 1.96 -0.54
N CYS A 271 10.99 2.21 -1.80
CA CYS A 271 10.27 1.69 -2.96
C CYS A 271 11.08 0.61 -3.71
N PHE A 272 11.88 -0.20 -3.01
CA PHE A 272 12.74 -1.23 -3.63
C PHE A 272 12.00 -2.14 -4.62
N MET A 273 10.72 -2.41 -4.42
CA MET A 273 9.90 -3.21 -5.33
C MET A 273 9.61 -2.52 -6.67
N GLN A 274 9.77 -1.20 -6.72
CA GLN A 274 9.72 -0.43 -7.96
C GLN A 274 11.11 -0.27 -8.61
N GLU A 275 12.17 -0.43 -7.79
CA GLU A 275 13.56 -0.43 -8.27
C GLU A 275 13.94 -1.81 -8.83
N GLN A 276 13.40 -2.89 -8.25
CA GLN A 276 13.73 -4.29 -8.56
C GLN A 276 12.46 -5.16 -8.57
N PRO A 277 11.54 -4.97 -9.53
CA PRO A 277 10.25 -5.65 -9.54
C PRO A 277 10.37 -7.17 -9.66
N VAL A 278 11.35 -7.68 -10.40
CA VAL A 278 11.56 -9.12 -10.62
C VAL A 278 12.00 -9.82 -9.33
N ASP A 279 13.04 -9.31 -8.67
CA ASP A 279 13.55 -9.87 -7.42
C ASP A 279 12.49 -9.79 -6.31
N SER A 280 11.75 -8.67 -6.26
CA SER A 280 10.66 -8.47 -5.31
C SER A 280 9.52 -9.46 -5.50
N ALA A 281 9.10 -9.72 -6.75
CA ALA A 281 8.07 -10.70 -7.05
C ALA A 281 8.51 -12.12 -6.64
N ALA A 282 9.74 -12.52 -6.95
CA ALA A 282 10.27 -13.82 -6.58
C ALA A 282 10.24 -14.03 -5.05
N ARG A 283 10.75 -13.07 -4.26
CA ARG A 283 10.75 -13.14 -2.79
C ARG A 283 9.33 -13.24 -2.21
N VAL A 284 8.39 -12.48 -2.76
CA VAL A 284 6.98 -12.52 -2.34
C VAL A 284 6.40 -13.90 -2.62
N ALA A 285 6.58 -14.45 -3.83
CA ALA A 285 6.07 -15.76 -4.21
C ALA A 285 6.69 -16.89 -3.36
N ASP A 286 8.01 -16.86 -3.16
CA ASP A 286 8.74 -17.86 -2.36
C ASP A 286 8.19 -17.96 -0.94
N PHE A 287 8.00 -16.82 -0.27
CA PHE A 287 7.44 -16.84 1.07
C PHE A 287 5.97 -17.29 1.11
N LEU A 288 5.13 -16.74 0.24
CA LEU A 288 3.70 -17.03 0.27
C LEU A 288 3.41 -18.49 -0.09
N LEU A 289 4.15 -19.07 -1.05
CA LEU A 289 3.96 -20.45 -1.54
C LEU A 289 4.88 -21.47 -0.86
N GLN A 290 5.76 -21.04 0.08
CA GLN A 290 6.75 -21.92 0.71
C GLN A 290 7.69 -22.61 -0.29
N ARG A 291 8.09 -21.91 -1.31
CA ARG A 291 9.14 -22.38 -2.21
C ARG A 291 10.48 -22.37 -1.45
N SER A 292 11.19 -23.49 -1.52
CA SER A 292 12.52 -23.66 -0.92
C SER A 292 13.62 -23.19 -1.87
#